data_8f82d52ec55689c3a190c622da54fad2
#
_entry.id   8f82d52ec55689c3a190c622da54fad2
#
_cell.length_a   1.000
_cell.length_b   1.000
_cell.length_c   1.000
_cell.angle_alpha   90.00
_cell.angle_beta   90.00
_cell.angle_gamma   90.00
#
_symmetry.space_group_name_H-M   'P 1'
#
loop_
_entity.id
_entity.type
_entity.pdbx_description
1 polymer ?
#
loop_
_entity_poly.entity_id
_entity_poly.type
_entity_poly.pdbx_seq_one_letter_code
_entity_poly.pdbx_strand_id
1 'polypeptide(L)'
;MSHHSKIRLSQQRCIKKISHISYFSDWLMVVVYVLCFQFGAAYAFAAETSEKISTGHDQKTIALTIYNENLALVRDVRSVLLDTELNRLAWRDVSAKIRPETALLRNITAPSKFKLLEQNFDFDLLTPAKLVEKFVGREITVIRTNPATGNETSEPATVLSTNEGIILKFNDRIETGVPGRLVFPGVPHHLRNQPTLLLSLLSPSSGKYDLELSYLTHGLSWHADYVAALKDNEDQLDLNGLVTLTNQSGIAYHAAKLQLVAGDVNQVQAEPPVAGKMMALAAESASAAQMKAETFFDYHLYTVPYPTTLAENQTKQIALMSATSVPVNKEYILKGADYYYAGRYDLLHQKQVIHVFIQFRNQGEGMGIPLPKGIIRVYKKDAQNNQQFIGEDHIDHTPNNELIRLKMGNAFDITADRVQTDFKQIAGTSRYASIFETAHQITLKNAKKEKVIVKVQESMPGDWEMISES
;
A
#
# COMPACT_ATOMS: atom_id res chain seq x y z
N MET A 1 54.87 21.43 -21.32
CA MET A 1 55.88 20.57 -20.71
C MET A 1 55.22 19.28 -20.36
N SER A 2 54.99 18.35 -21.23
CA SER A 2 55.83 17.37 -21.90
C SER A 2 56.60 16.42 -20.92
N HIS A 3 56.10 15.25 -20.77
CA HIS A 3 56.93 14.06 -20.79
C HIS A 3 56.11 12.78 -21.07
N HIS A 4 56.28 12.31 -22.31
CA HIS A 4 56.00 10.95 -22.76
C HIS A 4 57.10 10.02 -22.27
N SER A 5 56.79 8.82 -21.87
CA SER A 5 57.75 7.71 -21.80
C SER A 5 57.12 6.46 -22.42
N LYS A 6 57.66 6.10 -23.59
CA LYS A 6 57.45 4.87 -24.33
C LYS A 6 58.33 3.77 -23.71
N ILE A 7 57.82 2.56 -23.52
CA ILE A 7 58.64 1.35 -23.34
C ILE A 7 58.33 0.40 -24.49
N ARG A 8 59.45 -0.01 -25.15
CA ARG A 8 59.52 -0.89 -26.30
C ARG A 8 59.52 -2.37 -25.89
N LEU A 9 58.81 -3.15 -26.65
CA LEU A 9 58.94 -4.60 -26.73
C LEU A 9 60.28 -5.01 -27.40
N SER A 10 60.96 -6.01 -26.83
CA SER A 10 62.03 -6.76 -27.53
C SER A 10 61.60 -8.23 -27.61
N GLN A 11 61.44 -8.67 -28.85
CA GLN A 11 61.37 -10.09 -29.20
C GLN A 11 62.78 -10.68 -29.14
N GLN A 12 62.94 -11.84 -28.55
CA GLN A 12 64.08 -12.75 -28.86
C GLN A 12 63.55 -14.14 -29.22
N ARG A 13 63.80 -14.52 -30.46
CA ARG A 13 63.69 -15.88 -30.95
C ARG A 13 64.85 -16.70 -30.40
N CYS A 14 64.63 -17.95 -29.99
CA CYS A 14 65.64 -18.95 -29.84
C CYS A 14 65.15 -20.28 -30.49
N ILE A 15 65.74 -20.61 -31.61
CA ILE A 15 65.56 -21.92 -32.28
C ILE A 15 66.68 -22.79 -31.75
N LYS A 16 66.37 -24.00 -31.25
CA LYS A 16 67.38 -25.09 -31.15
C LYS A 16 66.71 -26.43 -31.41
N LYS A 17 67.33 -27.10 -32.38
CA LYS A 17 67.16 -28.50 -32.80
C LYS A 17 67.30 -29.46 -31.65
N ILE A 18 66.44 -30.48 -31.53
CA ILE A 18 66.82 -31.76 -30.95
C ILE A 18 66.14 -32.87 -31.76
N SER A 19 66.99 -33.78 -32.18
CA SER A 19 66.69 -35.01 -32.87
C SER A 19 66.55 -36.18 -31.90
N HIS A 20 65.72 -37.15 -32.26
CA HIS A 20 65.68 -38.55 -31.80
C HIS A 20 65.66 -38.85 -30.29
N ILE A 21 64.53 -39.47 -29.86
CA ILE A 21 64.46 -40.63 -28.94
C ILE A 21 62.99 -41.05 -28.94
N SER A 22 62.66 -42.10 -29.58
CA SER A 22 62.38 -43.47 -29.18
C SER A 22 61.02 -43.76 -28.50
N TYR A 23 60.33 -44.61 -29.11
CA TYR A 23 59.13 -45.44 -28.96
C TYR A 23 58.66 -45.91 -27.54
N PHE A 24 58.95 -45.23 -26.44
CA PHE A 24 58.53 -45.69 -25.10
C PHE A 24 57.52 -44.75 -24.41
N SER A 25 57.15 -43.66 -25.07
CA SER A 25 56.27 -42.67 -24.45
C SER A 25 54.73 -42.80 -24.77
N ASP A 26 54.41 -43.57 -25.84
CA ASP A 26 53.00 -43.61 -26.30
C ASP A 26 52.08 -44.44 -25.41
N TRP A 27 52.61 -45.43 -24.71
CA TRP A 27 51.84 -46.26 -23.81
C TRP A 27 51.56 -45.57 -22.48
N LEU A 28 52.42 -44.69 -21.99
CA LEU A 28 52.21 -43.89 -20.78
C LEU A 28 51.23 -42.75 -21.00
N MET A 29 51.24 -42.18 -22.21
CA MET A 29 50.24 -41.11 -22.56
C MET A 29 48.81 -41.64 -22.69
N VAL A 30 48.61 -42.83 -23.23
CA VAL A 30 47.35 -43.49 -23.35
C VAL A 30 46.78 -43.85 -21.97
N VAL A 31 47.61 -44.33 -21.03
CA VAL A 31 47.19 -44.64 -19.66
C VAL A 31 46.87 -43.37 -18.88
N VAL A 32 47.60 -42.25 -19.07
CA VAL A 32 47.25 -40.94 -18.42
C VAL A 32 45.99 -40.34 -19.03
N TYR A 33 45.73 -40.48 -20.34
CA TYR A 33 44.48 -40.00 -20.96
C TYR A 33 43.26 -40.83 -20.51
N VAL A 34 43.39 -42.12 -20.34
CA VAL A 34 42.30 -42.99 -19.84
C VAL A 34 42.03 -42.71 -18.35
N LEU A 35 43.05 -42.44 -17.53
CA LEU A 35 42.88 -42.05 -16.12
C LEU A 35 42.31 -40.64 -15.97
N CYS A 36 42.67 -39.67 -16.83
CA CYS A 36 42.05 -38.34 -16.81
C CYS A 36 40.58 -38.35 -17.27
N PHE A 37 40.19 -39.27 -18.17
CA PHE A 37 38.79 -39.39 -18.61
C PHE A 37 37.91 -40.07 -17.55
N GLN A 38 38.46 -40.88 -16.67
CA GLN A 38 37.71 -41.49 -15.54
C GLN A 38 37.54 -40.50 -14.37
N PHE A 39 38.41 -39.51 -14.20
CA PHE A 39 38.25 -38.45 -13.17
C PHE A 39 37.43 -37.29 -13.66
N GLY A 40 37.21 -37.12 -14.97
CA GLY A 40 36.41 -36.03 -15.55
C GLY A 40 34.90 -36.28 -15.53
N ALA A 41 34.44 -37.51 -15.30
CA ALA A 41 33.01 -37.86 -15.31
C ALA A 41 32.34 -37.81 -13.94
N ALA A 42 33.04 -37.41 -12.87
CA ALA A 42 32.50 -37.39 -11.50
C ALA A 42 31.99 -36.03 -11.04
N TYR A 43 31.97 -35.00 -11.90
CA TYR A 43 31.53 -33.65 -11.52
C TYR A 43 30.18 -33.20 -12.15
N ALA A 44 29.31 -34.10 -12.54
CA ALA A 44 28.06 -33.76 -13.18
C ALA A 44 26.82 -34.43 -12.55
N PHE A 45 26.83 -34.67 -11.26
CA PHE A 45 25.59 -34.83 -10.48
C PHE A 45 25.61 -33.82 -9.35
N ALA A 46 25.32 -32.59 -9.69
CA ALA A 46 24.69 -31.70 -8.71
C ALA A 46 23.33 -32.39 -8.38
N ALA A 47 23.27 -33.11 -7.27
CA ALA A 47 22.04 -33.61 -6.74
C ALA A 47 21.11 -32.38 -6.65
N GLU A 48 20.01 -32.36 -7.41
CA GLU A 48 18.96 -31.37 -7.22
C GLU A 48 18.53 -31.53 -5.76
N THR A 49 18.97 -30.59 -4.93
CA THR A 49 18.59 -30.53 -3.54
C THR A 49 17.06 -30.43 -3.53
N SER A 50 16.39 -31.45 -3.01
CA SER A 50 14.94 -31.51 -2.92
C SER A 50 14.41 -30.22 -2.27
N GLU A 51 13.49 -29.55 -2.95
CA GLU A 51 12.86 -28.32 -2.45
C GLU A 51 12.02 -28.63 -1.22
N LYS A 52 12.36 -28.05 -0.08
CA LYS A 52 11.54 -28.09 1.14
C LYS A 52 10.47 -27.03 1.06
N ILE A 53 9.23 -27.38 1.34
CA ILE A 53 8.09 -26.47 1.26
C ILE A 53 7.68 -26.12 2.67
N SER A 54 7.60 -24.79 2.94
CA SER A 54 6.95 -24.24 4.14
C SER A 54 5.71 -23.45 3.75
N THR A 55 4.62 -23.74 4.41
CA THR A 55 3.29 -23.15 4.17
C THR A 55 2.78 -22.46 5.43
N GLY A 56 1.58 -21.86 5.36
CA GLY A 56 0.87 -21.32 6.53
C GLY A 56 0.64 -22.33 7.66
N HIS A 57 0.72 -23.63 7.39
CA HIS A 57 0.62 -24.66 8.45
C HIS A 57 1.83 -24.68 9.40
N ASP A 58 3.00 -24.27 8.92
CA ASP A 58 4.23 -24.17 9.73
C ASP A 58 4.29 -22.87 10.53
N GLN A 59 3.33 -21.97 10.32
CA GLN A 59 3.30 -20.63 10.91
C GLN A 59 3.02 -20.71 12.41
N LYS A 60 3.89 -20.10 13.20
CA LYS A 60 3.72 -19.92 14.64
C LYS A 60 3.04 -18.61 14.98
N THR A 61 3.51 -17.54 14.37
CA THR A 61 2.94 -16.20 14.57
C THR A 61 3.07 -15.38 13.32
N ILE A 62 2.08 -14.53 13.09
CA ILE A 62 2.13 -13.50 12.08
C ILE A 62 1.80 -12.14 12.69
N ALA A 63 2.57 -11.13 12.34
CA ALA A 63 2.33 -9.75 12.76
C ALA A 63 2.36 -8.82 11.55
N LEU A 64 1.44 -7.88 11.53
CA LEU A 64 1.30 -6.87 10.49
C LEU A 64 1.43 -5.49 11.10
N THR A 65 2.29 -4.66 10.53
CA THR A 65 2.32 -3.23 10.77
C THR A 65 1.85 -2.54 9.50
N ILE A 66 0.62 -1.99 9.52
CA ILE A 66 -0.02 -1.41 8.33
C ILE A 66 0.09 0.11 8.40
N TYR A 67 0.58 0.72 7.33
CA TYR A 67 0.72 2.16 7.16
C TYR A 67 -0.51 2.72 6.42
N ASN A 68 -0.74 4.02 6.49
CA ASN A 68 -1.91 4.65 5.84
C ASN A 68 -1.91 4.46 4.31
N GLU A 69 -0.73 4.47 3.66
CA GLU A 69 -0.58 4.55 2.22
C GLU A 69 -0.15 3.23 1.58
N ASN A 70 -1.10 2.28 1.48
CA ASN A 70 -0.92 1.04 0.71
C ASN A 70 0.43 0.35 0.94
N LEU A 71 0.89 0.33 2.18
CA LEU A 71 2.14 -0.30 2.61
C LEU A 71 1.92 -1.06 3.92
N ALA A 72 2.54 -2.21 4.04
CA ALA A 72 2.62 -2.93 5.31
C ALA A 72 3.94 -3.67 5.47
N LEU A 73 4.41 -3.78 6.71
CA LEU A 73 5.46 -4.69 7.13
C LEU A 73 4.80 -5.98 7.63
N VAL A 74 5.13 -7.09 7.00
CA VAL A 74 4.74 -8.43 7.43
C VAL A 74 5.92 -9.06 8.16
N ARG A 75 5.67 -9.66 9.33
CA ARG A 75 6.60 -10.52 10.06
C ARG A 75 5.97 -11.87 10.27
N ASP A 76 6.50 -12.88 9.61
CA ASP A 76 5.98 -14.25 9.59
C ASP A 76 7.00 -15.21 10.19
N VAL A 77 6.65 -15.80 11.33
CA VAL A 77 7.50 -16.76 12.04
C VAL A 77 6.99 -18.17 11.78
N ARG A 78 7.85 -19.01 11.22
CA ARG A 78 7.55 -20.43 10.94
C ARG A 78 8.56 -21.36 11.57
N SER A 79 8.12 -22.56 11.86
CA SER A 79 8.96 -23.64 12.36
C SER A 79 9.31 -24.58 11.20
N VAL A 80 10.57 -24.53 10.75
CA VAL A 80 11.04 -25.22 9.55
C VAL A 80 12.11 -26.25 9.90
N LEU A 81 12.01 -27.43 9.28
CA LEU A 81 13.04 -28.48 9.39
C LEU A 81 14.11 -28.23 8.33
N LEU A 82 15.35 -27.97 8.76
CA LEU A 82 16.50 -27.83 7.88
C LEU A 82 17.41 -29.04 7.99
N ASP A 83 18.07 -29.41 6.87
CA ASP A 83 19.15 -30.39 6.86
C ASP A 83 20.51 -29.68 7.06
N THR A 84 21.55 -30.48 7.30
CA THR A 84 22.91 -29.99 7.32
C THR A 84 23.31 -29.51 5.90
N GLU A 85 24.11 -28.44 5.83
CA GLU A 85 24.61 -27.82 4.59
C GLU A 85 23.51 -27.08 3.79
N LEU A 86 23.39 -27.35 2.48
CA LEU A 86 22.56 -26.60 1.56
C LEU A 86 21.08 -27.02 1.65
N ASN A 87 20.20 -26.07 1.89
CA ASN A 87 18.76 -26.22 1.84
C ASN A 87 18.16 -25.27 0.80
N ARG A 88 17.24 -25.80 -0.02
CA ARG A 88 16.34 -24.97 -0.87
C ARG A 88 14.98 -24.96 -0.21
N LEU A 89 14.59 -23.80 0.33
CA LEU A 89 13.34 -23.62 1.06
C LEU A 89 12.36 -22.77 0.24
N ALA A 90 11.23 -23.36 -0.13
CA ALA A 90 10.11 -22.65 -0.73
C ALA A 90 9.19 -22.14 0.38
N TRP A 91 9.24 -20.84 0.65
CA TRP A 91 8.36 -20.15 1.59
C TRP A 91 7.12 -19.69 0.82
N ARG A 92 6.04 -20.48 0.91
CA ARG A 92 4.76 -20.22 0.25
C ARG A 92 3.88 -19.31 1.09
N ASP A 93 2.75 -18.87 0.52
CA ASP A 93 1.77 -18.02 1.20
C ASP A 93 2.36 -16.66 1.64
N VAL A 94 3.24 -16.11 0.81
CA VAL A 94 3.68 -14.72 0.92
C VAL A 94 2.75 -13.82 0.11
N SER A 95 2.70 -12.53 0.44
CA SER A 95 1.90 -11.57 -0.33
C SER A 95 2.26 -11.60 -1.82
N ALA A 96 1.26 -11.59 -2.70
CA ALA A 96 1.46 -11.44 -4.13
C ALA A 96 2.04 -10.07 -4.52
N LYS A 97 1.94 -9.10 -3.61
CA LYS A 97 2.44 -7.72 -3.77
C LYS A 97 3.65 -7.43 -2.87
N ILE A 98 4.37 -8.49 -2.47
CA ILE A 98 5.63 -8.36 -1.74
C ILE A 98 6.64 -7.50 -2.50
N ARG A 99 7.46 -6.78 -1.76
CA ARG A 99 8.67 -6.12 -2.27
C ARG A 99 9.86 -7.03 -1.96
N PRO A 100 10.30 -7.86 -2.90
CA PRO A 100 11.29 -8.93 -2.64
C PRO A 100 12.61 -8.40 -2.12
N GLU A 101 13.01 -7.20 -2.55
CA GLU A 101 14.23 -6.52 -2.13
C GLU A 101 14.24 -6.12 -0.64
N THR A 102 13.07 -6.14 0.00
CA THR A 102 12.92 -5.83 1.42
C THR A 102 12.87 -7.08 2.30
N ALA A 103 12.87 -8.27 1.68
CA ALA A 103 12.73 -9.52 2.41
C ALA A 103 13.99 -9.82 3.22
N LEU A 104 13.81 -10.01 4.52
CA LEU A 104 14.85 -10.31 5.49
C LEU A 104 14.49 -11.59 6.24
N LEU A 105 15.30 -12.63 6.08
CA LEU A 105 15.17 -13.88 6.83
C LEU A 105 16.10 -13.85 8.04
N ARG A 106 15.56 -14.21 9.21
CA ARG A 106 16.31 -14.36 10.47
C ARG A 106 16.04 -15.70 11.09
N ASN A 107 17.05 -16.29 11.69
CA ASN A 107 16.90 -17.48 12.52
C ASN A 107 16.75 -17.04 14.00
N ILE A 108 15.55 -17.25 14.57
CA ILE A 108 15.26 -16.87 15.96
C ILE A 108 15.88 -17.87 16.94
N THR A 109 15.87 -19.17 16.59
CA THR A 109 16.41 -20.24 17.44
C THR A 109 17.91 -20.13 17.60
N ALA A 110 18.65 -19.78 16.54
CA ALA A 110 20.10 -19.71 16.55
C ALA A 110 20.60 -18.60 15.58
N PRO A 111 20.56 -17.30 15.98
CA PRO A 111 20.78 -16.16 15.10
C PRO A 111 22.09 -16.16 14.31
N SER A 112 23.16 -16.75 14.84
CA SER A 112 24.50 -16.78 14.21
C SER A 112 24.81 -18.04 13.40
N LYS A 113 23.86 -18.98 13.31
CA LYS A 113 24.16 -20.35 12.83
C LYS A 113 23.63 -20.68 11.43
N PHE A 114 23.19 -19.71 10.65
CA PHE A 114 22.86 -20.02 9.25
C PHE A 114 23.24 -18.85 8.33
N LYS A 115 23.42 -19.13 7.05
CA LYS A 115 23.73 -18.14 6.05
C LYS A 115 22.73 -18.22 4.90
N LEU A 116 22.06 -17.11 4.60
CA LEU A 116 21.27 -16.94 3.39
C LEU A 116 22.25 -16.72 2.23
N LEU A 117 22.18 -17.55 1.20
CA LEU A 117 22.99 -17.44 0.00
C LEU A 117 22.27 -16.70 -1.11
N GLU A 118 21.00 -17.03 -1.31
CA GLU A 118 20.21 -16.55 -2.43
C GLU A 118 18.73 -16.49 -2.03
N GLN A 119 18.02 -15.50 -2.56
CA GLN A 119 16.56 -15.42 -2.48
C GLN A 119 15.98 -15.03 -3.83
N ASN A 120 14.95 -15.78 -4.28
CA ASN A 120 14.24 -15.57 -5.52
C ASN A 120 12.75 -15.51 -5.26
N PHE A 121 12.06 -14.58 -5.88
CA PHE A 121 10.60 -14.47 -5.77
C PHE A 121 9.96 -15.01 -7.04
N ASP A 122 9.30 -16.17 -6.94
CA ASP A 122 8.53 -16.77 -8.03
C ASP A 122 7.09 -16.23 -8.00
N PHE A 123 6.80 -15.27 -8.89
CA PHE A 123 5.50 -14.63 -9.03
C PHE A 123 4.70 -15.08 -10.26
N ASP A 124 5.27 -15.97 -11.11
CA ASP A 124 4.56 -16.57 -12.23
C ASP A 124 3.52 -17.58 -11.69
N LEU A 125 2.31 -17.07 -11.46
CA LEU A 125 1.23 -17.92 -10.95
C LEU A 125 0.62 -18.78 -12.06
N LEU A 126 0.25 -20.00 -11.70
CA LEU A 126 -0.41 -20.95 -12.60
C LEU A 126 -1.79 -20.43 -13.01
N THR A 127 -1.87 -19.93 -14.22
CA THR A 127 -3.11 -19.57 -14.90
C THR A 127 -3.17 -20.27 -16.25
N PRO A 128 -4.37 -20.46 -16.86
CA PRO A 128 -4.47 -21.05 -18.19
C PRO A 128 -3.61 -20.34 -19.23
N ALA A 129 -3.57 -19.01 -19.20
CA ALA A 129 -2.77 -18.20 -20.12
C ALA A 129 -1.27 -18.42 -19.91
N LYS A 130 -0.80 -18.38 -18.66
CA LYS A 130 0.61 -18.63 -18.32
C LYS A 130 1.04 -20.05 -18.63
N LEU A 131 0.15 -21.02 -18.42
CA LEU A 131 0.43 -22.40 -18.76
C LEU A 131 0.69 -22.55 -20.27
N VAL A 132 -0.16 -21.99 -21.11
CA VAL A 132 0.04 -22.01 -22.58
C VAL A 132 1.32 -21.26 -22.97
N GLU A 133 1.61 -20.10 -22.37
CA GLU A 133 2.81 -19.30 -22.61
C GLU A 133 4.11 -20.11 -22.37
N LYS A 134 4.17 -20.86 -21.27
CA LYS A 134 5.32 -21.72 -20.95
C LYS A 134 5.47 -22.95 -21.82
N PHE A 135 4.42 -23.28 -22.61
CA PHE A 135 4.44 -24.36 -23.57
C PHE A 135 4.74 -23.90 -25.02
N VAL A 136 5.05 -22.63 -25.24
CA VAL A 136 5.51 -22.15 -26.55
C VAL A 136 6.74 -22.95 -26.99
N GLY A 137 6.70 -23.52 -28.23
CA GLY A 137 7.70 -24.42 -28.79
C GLY A 137 7.60 -25.87 -28.30
N ARG A 138 6.61 -26.21 -27.45
CA ARG A 138 6.41 -27.58 -26.91
C ARG A 138 5.08 -28.16 -27.40
N GLU A 139 5.00 -29.48 -27.32
CA GLU A 139 3.82 -30.25 -27.69
C GLU A 139 2.81 -30.28 -26.54
N ILE A 140 1.53 -30.15 -26.91
CA ILE A 140 0.34 -30.31 -26.08
C ILE A 140 -0.66 -31.20 -26.80
N THR A 141 -1.69 -31.68 -26.10
CA THR A 141 -2.79 -32.42 -26.70
C THR A 141 -4.02 -31.54 -26.81
N VAL A 142 -4.64 -31.48 -27.99
CA VAL A 142 -5.93 -30.80 -28.23
C VAL A 142 -7.03 -31.83 -28.30
N ILE A 143 -8.04 -31.70 -27.44
CA ILE A 143 -9.21 -32.58 -27.45
C ILE A 143 -10.40 -31.79 -27.99
N ARG A 144 -11.01 -32.33 -29.05
CA ARG A 144 -12.21 -31.79 -29.68
C ARG A 144 -13.39 -32.70 -29.42
N THR A 145 -14.49 -32.15 -28.97
CA THR A 145 -15.75 -32.88 -28.79
C THR A 145 -16.66 -32.60 -29.96
N ASN A 146 -17.13 -33.64 -30.63
CA ASN A 146 -18.15 -33.50 -31.69
C ASN A 146 -19.50 -33.13 -31.02
N PRO A 147 -20.09 -31.97 -31.31
CA PRO A 147 -21.27 -31.50 -30.61
C PRO A 147 -22.54 -32.34 -30.92
N ALA A 148 -22.56 -33.08 -32.03
CA ALA A 148 -23.70 -33.92 -32.40
C ALA A 148 -23.66 -35.33 -31.79
N THR A 149 -22.47 -35.89 -31.59
CA THR A 149 -22.30 -37.27 -31.12
C THR A 149 -21.73 -37.40 -29.72
N GLY A 150 -21.14 -36.33 -29.19
CA GLY A 150 -20.41 -36.35 -27.93
C GLY A 150 -19.03 -37.04 -27.98
N ASN A 151 -18.63 -37.57 -29.17
CA ASN A 151 -17.35 -38.25 -29.30
C ASN A 151 -16.19 -37.28 -29.23
N GLU A 152 -15.15 -37.65 -28.49
CA GLU A 152 -13.91 -36.89 -28.37
C GLU A 152 -12.83 -37.39 -29.36
N THR A 153 -12.15 -36.47 -30.00
CA THR A 153 -10.94 -36.73 -30.78
C THR A 153 -9.75 -36.00 -30.15
N SER A 154 -8.60 -36.68 -30.09
CA SER A 154 -7.40 -36.19 -29.49
C SER A 154 -6.30 -36.06 -30.54
N GLU A 155 -5.65 -34.90 -30.65
CA GLU A 155 -4.62 -34.62 -31.64
C GLU A 155 -3.46 -33.86 -31.00
N PRO A 156 -2.18 -34.25 -31.22
CA PRO A 156 -1.03 -33.51 -30.77
C PRO A 156 -0.86 -32.20 -31.57
N ALA A 157 -0.44 -31.14 -30.87
CA ALA A 157 -0.17 -29.85 -31.50
C ALA A 157 0.99 -29.14 -30.77
N THR A 158 1.82 -28.42 -31.52
CA THR A 158 2.86 -27.57 -30.97
C THR A 158 2.34 -26.15 -30.80
N VAL A 159 2.52 -25.53 -29.63
CA VAL A 159 2.20 -24.11 -29.40
C VAL A 159 3.26 -23.26 -30.11
N LEU A 160 2.88 -22.47 -31.12
CA LEU A 160 3.81 -21.60 -31.85
C LEU A 160 3.92 -20.22 -31.21
N SER A 161 2.80 -19.65 -30.75
CA SER A 161 2.76 -18.30 -30.17
C SER A 161 1.53 -18.13 -29.28
N THR A 162 1.64 -17.19 -28.34
CA THR A 162 0.52 -16.74 -27.49
C THR A 162 0.31 -15.22 -27.58
N ASN A 163 1.07 -14.51 -28.44
CA ASN A 163 0.94 -13.08 -28.64
C ASN A 163 -0.36 -12.80 -29.43
N GLU A 164 -1.27 -12.01 -28.84
CA GLU A 164 -2.58 -11.66 -29.43
C GLU A 164 -3.49 -12.86 -29.75
N GLY A 165 -3.22 -14.02 -29.11
CA GLY A 165 -3.99 -15.25 -29.29
C GLY A 165 -3.11 -16.49 -29.41
N ILE A 166 -3.75 -17.65 -29.30
CA ILE A 166 -3.03 -18.94 -29.36
C ILE A 166 -2.90 -19.37 -30.81
N ILE A 167 -1.67 -19.68 -31.24
CA ILE A 167 -1.37 -20.27 -32.55
C ILE A 167 -0.83 -21.69 -32.33
N LEU A 168 -1.52 -22.67 -32.92
CA LEU A 168 -1.20 -24.08 -32.80
C LEU A 168 -0.79 -24.67 -34.16
N LYS A 169 0.32 -25.42 -34.17
CA LYS A 169 0.75 -26.21 -35.34
C LYS A 169 0.39 -27.67 -35.10
N PHE A 170 -0.49 -28.18 -35.91
CA PHE A 170 -0.78 -29.60 -36.09
C PHE A 170 0.15 -30.21 -37.14
N ASN A 171 0.04 -31.49 -37.39
CA ASN A 171 0.96 -32.20 -38.28
C ASN A 171 0.88 -31.65 -39.73
N ASP A 172 -0.32 -31.27 -40.17
CA ASP A 172 -0.66 -30.88 -41.56
C ASP A 172 -1.13 -29.41 -41.72
N ARG A 173 -1.32 -28.66 -40.62
CA ARG A 173 -1.90 -27.32 -40.66
C ARG A 173 -1.53 -26.45 -39.46
N ILE A 174 -1.73 -25.16 -39.58
CA ILE A 174 -1.66 -24.20 -38.49
C ILE A 174 -3.06 -23.65 -38.23
N GLU A 175 -3.48 -23.64 -36.97
CA GLU A 175 -4.75 -23.05 -36.53
C GLU A 175 -4.50 -21.88 -35.57
N THR A 176 -5.35 -20.85 -35.70
CA THR A 176 -5.42 -19.72 -34.78
C THR A 176 -6.63 -19.87 -33.88
N GLY A 177 -6.44 -19.60 -32.58
CA GLY A 177 -7.48 -19.81 -31.58
C GLY A 177 -7.38 -21.18 -30.90
N VAL A 178 -8.35 -21.48 -30.03
CA VAL A 178 -8.43 -22.75 -29.29
C VAL A 178 -9.55 -23.61 -29.90
N PRO A 179 -9.20 -24.61 -30.72
CA PRO A 179 -10.20 -25.44 -31.41
C PRO A 179 -10.91 -26.46 -30.49
N GLY A 180 -10.57 -26.48 -29.21
CA GLY A 180 -11.08 -27.43 -28.22
C GLY A 180 -10.43 -27.25 -26.85
N ARG A 181 -10.42 -28.31 -26.06
CA ARG A 181 -9.80 -28.36 -24.73
C ARG A 181 -8.31 -28.66 -24.86
N LEU A 182 -7.45 -27.82 -24.24
CA LEU A 182 -6.01 -28.04 -24.22
C LEU A 182 -5.63 -28.91 -23.02
N VAL A 183 -4.80 -29.94 -23.27
CA VAL A 183 -4.29 -30.85 -22.26
C VAL A 183 -2.76 -30.80 -22.28
N PHE A 184 -2.19 -30.56 -21.11
CA PHE A 184 -0.75 -30.39 -20.91
C PHE A 184 -0.18 -31.61 -20.21
N PRO A 185 1.04 -32.08 -20.54
CA PRO A 185 1.67 -33.24 -19.93
C PRO A 185 2.10 -33.02 -18.47
N GLY A 186 2.15 -31.77 -18.03
CA GLY A 186 2.51 -31.42 -16.63
C GLY A 186 2.59 -29.93 -16.43
N VAL A 187 2.85 -29.52 -15.18
CA VAL A 187 3.06 -28.12 -14.81
C VAL A 187 4.57 -27.80 -14.88
N PRO A 188 4.97 -26.78 -15.64
CA PRO A 188 6.38 -26.31 -15.65
C PRO A 188 6.87 -25.92 -14.26
N HIS A 189 8.13 -26.22 -13.95
CA HIS A 189 8.72 -26.03 -12.62
C HIS A 189 8.71 -24.58 -12.11
N HIS A 190 8.61 -23.60 -13.01
CA HIS A 190 8.58 -22.17 -12.66
C HIS A 190 7.17 -21.61 -12.44
N LEU A 191 6.13 -22.39 -12.73
CA LEU A 191 4.75 -21.98 -12.43
C LEU A 191 4.36 -22.45 -11.03
N ARG A 192 3.97 -21.47 -10.20
CA ARG A 192 3.56 -21.71 -8.82
C ARG A 192 2.04 -21.54 -8.67
N ASN A 193 1.43 -22.36 -7.85
CA ASN A 193 -0.01 -22.19 -7.50
C ASN A 193 -0.24 -21.02 -6.53
N GLN A 194 0.82 -20.57 -5.86
CA GLN A 194 0.79 -19.46 -4.90
C GLN A 194 2.10 -18.68 -4.95
N PRO A 195 2.10 -17.37 -4.62
CA PRO A 195 3.31 -16.59 -4.51
C PRO A 195 4.31 -17.25 -3.56
N THR A 196 5.53 -17.44 -4.00
CA THR A 196 6.55 -18.22 -3.29
C THR A 196 7.88 -17.49 -3.28
N LEU A 197 8.49 -17.36 -2.10
CA LEU A 197 9.86 -16.90 -1.95
C LEU A 197 10.77 -18.13 -1.81
N LEU A 198 11.70 -18.30 -2.75
CA LEU A 198 12.71 -19.36 -2.73
C LEU A 198 13.95 -18.87 -2.00
N LEU A 199 14.41 -19.63 -1.03
CA LEU A 199 15.53 -19.29 -0.16
C LEU A 199 16.56 -20.42 -0.22
N SER A 200 17.79 -20.10 -0.63
CA SER A 200 18.93 -21.01 -0.56
C SER A 200 19.72 -20.73 0.72
N LEU A 201 19.74 -21.69 1.65
CA LEU A 201 20.27 -21.53 2.99
C LEU A 201 21.38 -22.55 3.27
N LEU A 202 22.47 -22.10 3.93
CA LEU A 202 23.42 -23.01 4.55
C LEU A 202 23.11 -23.15 6.05
N SER A 203 22.85 -24.37 6.49
CA SER A 203 22.66 -24.71 7.91
C SER A 203 23.81 -25.60 8.40
N PRO A 204 24.42 -25.30 9.56
CA PRO A 204 25.54 -26.10 10.08
C PRO A 204 25.10 -27.45 10.66
N SER A 205 23.81 -27.63 10.94
CA SER A 205 23.26 -28.87 11.49
C SER A 205 21.82 -29.07 11.06
N SER A 206 21.39 -30.31 10.98
CA SER A 206 19.98 -30.64 10.80
C SER A 206 19.21 -30.37 12.08
N GLY A 207 17.96 -29.93 11.93
CA GLY A 207 17.08 -29.64 13.07
C GLY A 207 15.91 -28.77 12.71
N LYS A 208 15.04 -28.56 13.70
CA LYS A 208 13.87 -27.69 13.62
C LYS A 208 14.25 -26.30 14.10
N TYR A 209 14.08 -25.31 13.23
CA TYR A 209 14.42 -23.91 13.47
C TYR A 209 13.20 -23.03 13.36
N ASP A 210 13.08 -22.04 14.25
CA ASP A 210 12.11 -20.98 14.11
C ASP A 210 12.76 -19.86 13.28
N LEU A 211 12.25 -19.67 12.09
CA LEU A 211 12.69 -18.66 11.14
C LEU A 211 11.66 -17.54 11.06
N GLU A 212 12.11 -16.29 11.11
CA GLU A 212 11.30 -15.09 10.87
C GLU A 212 11.62 -14.53 9.49
N LEU A 213 10.60 -14.46 8.64
CA LEU A 213 10.64 -13.72 7.39
C LEU A 213 9.92 -12.37 7.60
N SER A 214 10.67 -11.27 7.43
CA SER A 214 10.12 -9.91 7.47
C SER A 214 10.20 -9.29 6.08
N TYR A 215 9.13 -8.67 5.59
CA TYR A 215 9.12 -8.00 4.28
C TYR A 215 8.07 -6.90 4.21
N LEU A 216 8.32 -5.92 3.35
CA LEU A 216 7.32 -4.92 2.98
C LEU A 216 6.44 -5.43 1.84
N THR A 217 5.17 -5.04 1.87
CA THR A 217 4.20 -5.38 0.84
C THR A 217 3.24 -4.24 0.58
N HIS A 218 2.73 -4.18 -0.64
CA HIS A 218 1.56 -3.39 -1.00
C HIS A 218 0.27 -4.20 -0.83
N GLY A 219 -0.88 -3.55 -1.03
CA GLY A 219 -2.19 -4.20 -0.97
C GLY A 219 -2.81 -4.24 0.42
N LEU A 220 -2.17 -3.64 1.41
CA LEU A 220 -2.72 -3.41 2.74
C LEU A 220 -2.75 -1.91 3.00
N SER A 221 -3.89 -1.40 3.44
CA SER A 221 -4.08 0.01 3.80
C SER A 221 -5.09 0.14 4.93
N TRP A 222 -5.06 1.29 5.59
CA TRP A 222 -6.05 1.63 6.59
C TRP A 222 -6.35 3.13 6.60
N HIS A 223 -7.54 3.49 7.09
CA HIS A 223 -7.92 4.86 7.39
C HIS A 223 -8.87 4.89 8.59
N ALA A 224 -9.00 6.06 9.21
CA ALA A 224 -9.94 6.27 10.29
C ALA A 224 -11.25 6.84 9.76
N ASP A 225 -12.36 6.33 10.28
CA ASP A 225 -13.71 6.83 10.07
C ASP A 225 -14.32 7.17 11.44
N TYR A 226 -14.96 8.31 11.54
CA TYR A 226 -15.58 8.72 12.79
C TYR A 226 -17.08 8.98 12.59
N VAL A 227 -17.86 8.55 13.55
CA VAL A 227 -19.30 8.81 13.62
C VAL A 227 -19.59 9.65 14.85
N ALA A 228 -20.08 10.87 14.63
CA ALA A 228 -20.45 11.80 15.67
C ALA A 228 -21.98 11.92 15.75
N ALA A 229 -22.57 11.62 16.90
CA ALA A 229 -23.99 11.80 17.17
C ALA A 229 -24.21 13.03 18.03
N LEU A 230 -24.71 14.12 17.41
CA LEU A 230 -25.00 15.38 18.08
C LEU A 230 -26.26 15.24 18.94
N LYS A 231 -26.20 15.69 20.20
CA LYS A 231 -27.37 15.70 21.11
C LYS A 231 -28.41 16.76 20.68
N ASP A 232 -29.63 16.62 21.18
CA ASP A 232 -30.77 17.47 20.78
C ASP A 232 -30.55 18.96 21.05
N ASN A 233 -29.86 19.31 22.13
CA ASN A 233 -29.52 20.68 22.53
C ASN A 233 -28.27 21.24 21.80
N GLU A 234 -27.61 20.43 20.95
CA GLU A 234 -26.46 20.82 20.13
C GLU A 234 -25.23 21.32 20.91
N ASP A 235 -25.13 21.01 22.21
CA ASP A 235 -24.00 21.37 23.09
C ASP A 235 -23.05 20.21 23.41
N GLN A 236 -23.43 18.98 23.05
CA GLN A 236 -22.65 17.77 23.25
C GLN A 236 -22.79 16.81 22.04
N LEU A 237 -21.79 15.98 21.83
CA LEU A 237 -21.85 14.85 20.89
C LEU A 237 -21.29 13.57 21.52
N ASP A 238 -21.70 12.44 21.00
CA ASP A 238 -21.03 11.16 21.19
C ASP A 238 -20.18 10.87 19.95
N LEU A 239 -18.91 10.50 20.13
CA LEU A 239 -17.95 10.24 19.05
C LEU A 239 -17.47 8.80 19.08
N ASN A 240 -17.67 8.07 18.00
CA ASN A 240 -17.12 6.72 17.79
C ASN A 240 -16.12 6.76 16.64
N GLY A 241 -14.91 6.32 16.91
CA GLY A 241 -13.86 6.14 15.91
C GLY A 241 -13.71 4.67 15.52
N LEU A 242 -13.66 4.41 14.23
CA LEU A 242 -13.43 3.11 13.64
C LEU A 242 -12.17 3.17 12.77
N VAL A 243 -11.45 2.07 12.68
CA VAL A 243 -10.38 1.88 11.69
C VAL A 243 -10.90 0.95 10.62
N THR A 244 -10.90 1.41 9.39
CA THR A 244 -11.23 0.63 8.21
C THR A 244 -9.94 0.09 7.60
N LEU A 245 -9.78 -1.23 7.58
CA LEU A 245 -8.66 -1.98 7.03
C LEU A 245 -9.06 -2.60 5.70
N THR A 246 -8.22 -2.50 4.70
CA THR A 246 -8.43 -3.15 3.39
C THR A 246 -7.27 -4.08 3.10
N ASN A 247 -7.58 -5.35 2.76
CA ASN A 247 -6.60 -6.34 2.32
C ASN A 247 -6.85 -6.72 0.85
N GLN A 248 -5.91 -6.37 0.00
CA GLN A 248 -5.82 -6.73 -1.42
C GLN A 248 -4.41 -7.23 -1.76
N SER A 249 -3.75 -7.87 -0.79
CA SER A 249 -2.36 -8.32 -0.93
C SER A 249 -2.21 -9.64 -1.69
N GLY A 250 -3.34 -10.32 -1.99
CA GLY A 250 -3.37 -11.61 -2.66
C GLY A 250 -3.31 -12.81 -1.72
N ILE A 251 -3.32 -12.58 -0.39
CA ILE A 251 -3.39 -13.65 0.62
C ILE A 251 -4.23 -13.22 1.83
N ALA A 252 -4.70 -14.21 2.60
CA ALA A 252 -5.31 -13.98 3.90
C ALA A 252 -4.25 -14.04 5.02
N TYR A 253 -4.44 -13.25 6.08
CA TYR A 253 -3.60 -13.26 7.29
C TYR A 253 -4.44 -13.74 8.47
N HIS A 254 -4.18 -14.97 8.93
CA HIS A 254 -4.96 -15.60 9.99
C HIS A 254 -4.41 -15.26 11.37
N ALA A 255 -5.30 -14.88 12.29
CA ALA A 255 -4.96 -14.56 13.68
C ALA A 255 -3.73 -13.63 13.82
N ALA A 256 -3.63 -12.64 12.93
CA ALA A 256 -2.51 -11.71 12.88
C ALA A 256 -2.55 -10.71 14.04
N LYS A 257 -1.39 -10.43 14.63
CA LYS A 257 -1.19 -9.28 15.52
C LYS A 257 -1.10 -8.04 14.67
N LEU A 258 -2.01 -7.06 14.90
CA LEU A 258 -2.08 -5.85 14.10
C LEU A 258 -1.55 -4.65 14.83
N GLN A 259 -0.72 -3.88 14.13
CA GLN A 259 -0.29 -2.54 14.47
C GLN A 259 -0.57 -1.61 13.29
N LEU A 260 -1.02 -0.40 13.57
CA LEU A 260 -1.37 0.61 12.59
C LEU A 260 -0.52 1.84 12.83
N VAL A 261 0.15 2.32 11.81
CA VAL A 261 1.00 3.51 11.90
C VAL A 261 0.29 4.69 11.25
N ALA A 262 0.01 5.72 12.04
CA ALA A 262 -0.48 7.01 11.56
C ALA A 262 0.68 7.99 11.43
N GLY A 263 0.81 8.60 10.27
CA GLY A 263 1.86 9.54 9.89
C GLY A 263 2.40 9.23 8.48
N ASP A 264 3.07 10.20 7.89
CA ASP A 264 3.55 10.10 6.51
C ASP A 264 4.97 9.51 6.50
N VAL A 265 5.09 8.24 6.13
CA VAL A 265 6.37 7.54 5.99
C VAL A 265 6.99 7.89 4.64
N ASN A 266 8.18 8.49 4.65
CA ASN A 266 8.89 8.78 3.42
C ASN A 266 9.34 7.50 2.71
N GLN A 267 8.87 7.32 1.47
CA GLN A 267 9.23 6.20 0.61
C GLN A 267 9.90 6.73 -0.66
N VAL A 268 10.99 6.09 -1.08
CA VAL A 268 11.55 6.32 -2.41
C VAL A 268 10.65 5.57 -3.40
N GLN A 269 9.84 6.31 -4.16
CA GLN A 269 8.98 5.73 -5.19
C GLN A 269 9.80 5.42 -6.45
N ALA A 270 9.75 4.16 -6.90
CA ALA A 270 9.94 3.85 -8.31
C ALA A 270 8.63 4.20 -9.03
N GLU A 271 8.69 4.92 -10.17
CA GLU A 271 7.53 5.49 -10.87
C GLU A 271 6.38 4.47 -11.09
N PRO A 272 5.11 4.83 -10.81
CA PRO A 272 3.98 3.90 -10.83
C PRO A 272 3.20 3.89 -12.15
N PRO A 273 2.53 2.79 -12.50
CA PRO A 273 1.39 2.79 -13.44
C PRO A 273 0.08 3.16 -12.73
N VAL A 274 -0.74 3.93 -13.43
CA VAL A 274 -1.98 4.57 -12.95
C VAL A 274 -3.13 3.56 -12.76
N ALA A 275 -3.88 3.62 -11.65
CA ALA A 275 -5.06 2.80 -11.40
C ALA A 275 -6.23 3.59 -10.77
N GLY A 276 -7.44 3.22 -11.15
CA GLY A 276 -8.71 3.91 -10.84
C GLY A 276 -9.37 3.51 -9.51
N LYS A 277 -10.33 4.32 -9.09
CA LYS A 277 -11.05 4.29 -7.79
C LYS A 277 -12.26 3.36 -7.78
N MET A 278 -12.56 2.74 -6.63
CA MET A 278 -13.86 2.11 -6.32
C MET A 278 -14.38 2.42 -4.91
N MET A 279 -15.71 2.45 -4.77
CA MET A 279 -16.51 2.87 -3.59
C MET A 279 -16.75 1.75 -2.57
N ALA A 280 -17.00 2.13 -1.29
CA ALA A 280 -17.23 1.25 -0.14
C ALA A 280 -18.68 1.27 0.36
N LEU A 281 -19.14 0.16 0.96
CA LEU A 281 -20.42 -0.02 1.67
C LEU A 281 -20.18 -0.26 3.18
N ALA A 282 -21.14 0.16 4.00
CA ALA A 282 -21.07 0.18 5.47
C ALA A 282 -21.52 -1.13 6.16
N ALA A 283 -21.03 -1.40 7.37
CA ALA A 283 -21.42 -2.51 8.23
C ALA A 283 -21.52 -2.09 9.72
N GLU A 284 -22.37 -2.80 10.48
CA GLU A 284 -22.81 -2.53 11.85
C GLU A 284 -21.75 -2.74 12.95
N SER A 285 -21.92 -2.03 14.07
CA SER A 285 -20.96 -1.90 15.17
C SER A 285 -21.25 -2.82 16.36
N ALA A 286 -20.20 -3.43 16.91
CA ALA A 286 -20.16 -4.10 18.20
C ALA A 286 -19.18 -3.38 19.15
N SER A 287 -19.55 -3.25 20.42
CA SER A 287 -18.73 -2.64 21.48
C SER A 287 -17.39 -3.35 21.64
N ALA A 288 -16.28 -2.64 21.51
CA ALA A 288 -14.92 -3.20 21.54
C ALA A 288 -13.99 -2.39 22.45
N ALA A 289 -13.01 -3.07 23.04
CA ALA A 289 -11.94 -2.47 23.82
C ALA A 289 -11.12 -1.48 22.97
N GLN A 290 -10.80 -0.32 23.57
CA GLN A 290 -10.04 0.74 22.90
C GLN A 290 -8.62 0.31 22.54
N MET A 291 -8.11 0.79 21.41
CA MET A 291 -6.72 0.64 21.01
C MET A 291 -5.80 1.49 21.89
N LYS A 292 -4.61 0.97 22.20
CA LYS A 292 -3.56 1.76 22.85
C LYS A 292 -2.74 2.46 21.77
N ALA A 293 -2.58 3.78 21.91
CA ALA A 293 -1.69 4.59 21.10
C ALA A 293 -0.37 4.77 21.83
N GLU A 294 0.75 4.62 21.13
CA GLU A 294 2.09 4.93 21.62
C GLU A 294 2.87 5.75 20.58
N THR A 295 3.78 6.60 21.04
CA THR A 295 4.66 7.36 20.15
C THR A 295 5.78 6.44 19.66
N PHE A 296 5.95 6.35 18.34
CA PHE A 296 7.00 5.58 17.70
C PHE A 296 7.71 6.45 16.67
N PHE A 297 8.94 6.90 16.98
CA PHE A 297 9.62 7.96 16.23
C PHE A 297 8.72 9.23 16.23
N ASP A 298 8.45 9.86 15.09
CA ASP A 298 7.50 10.98 14.93
C ASP A 298 6.09 10.53 14.48
N TYR A 299 5.77 9.23 14.62
CA TYR A 299 4.50 8.60 14.26
C TYR A 299 3.73 8.16 15.50
N HIS A 300 2.44 7.85 15.29
CA HIS A 300 1.62 7.18 16.31
C HIS A 300 1.33 5.74 15.89
N LEU A 301 1.65 4.81 16.77
CA LEU A 301 1.43 3.38 16.60
C LEU A 301 0.21 2.96 17.42
N TYR A 302 -0.81 2.41 16.75
CA TYR A 302 -2.03 1.89 17.38
C TYR A 302 -1.97 0.37 17.35
N THR A 303 -2.03 -0.25 18.53
CA THR A 303 -2.00 -1.70 18.65
C THR A 303 -3.40 -2.24 18.86
N VAL A 304 -3.85 -3.14 17.99
CA VAL A 304 -5.10 -3.88 18.16
C VAL A 304 -4.91 -4.88 19.31
N PRO A 305 -5.76 -4.85 20.34
CA PRO A 305 -5.51 -5.61 21.58
C PRO A 305 -5.70 -7.13 21.45
N TYR A 306 -6.20 -7.61 20.33
CA TYR A 306 -6.46 -9.02 20.06
C TYR A 306 -6.02 -9.41 18.65
N PRO A 307 -5.54 -10.65 18.43
CA PRO A 307 -5.26 -11.16 17.10
C PRO A 307 -6.54 -11.21 16.25
N THR A 308 -6.45 -10.81 15.00
CA THR A 308 -7.59 -10.83 14.07
C THR A 308 -7.20 -11.41 12.72
N THR A 309 -8.18 -11.98 12.01
CA THR A 309 -7.98 -12.48 10.64
C THR A 309 -8.38 -11.40 9.65
N LEU A 310 -7.48 -11.09 8.69
CA LEU A 310 -7.77 -10.29 7.52
C LEU A 310 -7.87 -11.22 6.30
N ALA A 311 -9.09 -11.51 5.86
CA ALA A 311 -9.28 -12.33 4.66
C ALA A 311 -8.82 -11.56 3.40
N GLU A 312 -8.48 -12.29 2.35
CA GLU A 312 -8.18 -11.70 1.06
C GLU A 312 -9.41 -10.98 0.48
N ASN A 313 -9.18 -9.84 -0.17
CA ASN A 313 -10.23 -8.97 -0.74
C ASN A 313 -11.30 -8.55 0.29
N GLN A 314 -10.91 -8.40 1.55
CA GLN A 314 -11.78 -7.99 2.64
C GLN A 314 -11.52 -6.55 3.04
N THR A 315 -12.62 -5.81 3.30
CA THR A 315 -12.60 -4.59 4.11
C THR A 315 -13.14 -4.94 5.50
N LYS A 316 -12.41 -4.58 6.55
CA LYS A 316 -12.76 -4.86 7.95
C LYS A 316 -12.72 -3.58 8.76
N GLN A 317 -13.72 -3.37 9.61
CA GLN A 317 -13.72 -2.27 10.57
C GLN A 317 -13.43 -2.79 11.98
N ILE A 318 -12.61 -2.04 12.72
CA ILE A 318 -12.22 -2.32 14.10
C ILE A 318 -12.40 -1.03 14.90
N ALA A 319 -12.96 -1.12 16.10
CA ALA A 319 -13.12 0.05 16.97
C ALA A 319 -11.76 0.65 17.37
N LEU A 320 -11.61 1.95 17.16
CA LEU A 320 -10.46 2.74 17.57
C LEU A 320 -10.68 3.35 18.96
N MET A 321 -11.78 4.07 19.11
CA MET A 321 -12.14 4.79 20.34
C MET A 321 -13.65 5.04 20.42
N SER A 322 -14.14 5.33 21.62
CA SER A 322 -15.50 5.77 21.86
C SER A 322 -15.51 6.80 22.99
N ALA A 323 -16.15 7.93 22.76
CA ALA A 323 -16.31 8.99 23.74
C ALA A 323 -17.78 9.44 23.78
N THR A 324 -18.29 9.74 24.96
CA THR A 324 -19.67 10.18 25.16
C THR A 324 -19.70 11.58 25.76
N SER A 325 -20.74 12.34 25.41
CA SER A 325 -21.02 13.68 25.98
C SER A 325 -19.83 14.66 25.82
N VAL A 326 -19.13 14.59 24.68
CA VAL A 326 -18.05 15.52 24.35
C VAL A 326 -18.65 16.91 24.15
N PRO A 327 -18.21 17.94 24.91
CA PRO A 327 -18.73 19.29 24.76
C PRO A 327 -18.42 19.87 23.39
N VAL A 328 -19.44 20.46 22.74
CA VAL A 328 -19.30 21.09 21.42
C VAL A 328 -19.80 22.53 21.46
N ASN A 329 -19.24 23.34 20.57
CA ASN A 329 -19.70 24.69 20.30
C ASN A 329 -20.06 24.83 18.82
N LYS A 330 -21.23 25.36 18.53
CA LYS A 330 -21.71 25.66 17.18
C LYS A 330 -21.41 27.10 16.82
N GLU A 331 -20.80 27.31 15.66
CA GLU A 331 -20.42 28.63 15.17
C GLU A 331 -21.05 28.93 13.81
N TYR A 332 -21.45 30.18 13.64
CA TYR A 332 -21.87 30.75 12.36
C TYR A 332 -20.79 31.71 11.88
N ILE A 333 -20.30 31.53 10.65
CA ILE A 333 -19.19 32.31 10.12
C ILE A 333 -19.55 32.85 8.75
N LEU A 334 -19.46 34.17 8.63
CA LEU A 334 -19.44 34.87 7.38
C LEU A 334 -17.96 35.07 6.97
N LYS A 335 -17.52 34.48 5.86
CA LYS A 335 -16.17 34.67 5.36
C LYS A 335 -16.17 35.72 4.26
N GLY A 336 -15.29 36.71 4.39
CA GLY A 336 -14.91 37.63 3.32
C GLY A 336 -13.92 37.00 2.33
N ALA A 337 -13.61 37.72 1.29
CA ALA A 337 -12.62 37.35 0.29
C ALA A 337 -11.62 38.51 0.09
N ASP A 338 -10.36 38.15 -0.15
CA ASP A 338 -9.23 39.09 -0.27
C ASP A 338 -9.48 40.16 -1.32
N TYR A 339 -10.11 39.80 -2.43
CA TYR A 339 -10.36 40.74 -3.53
C TYR A 339 -11.37 41.84 -3.19
N TYR A 340 -12.19 41.73 -2.12
CA TYR A 340 -13.11 42.76 -1.72
C TYR A 340 -12.42 44.08 -1.40
N TYR A 341 -11.16 44.01 -0.98
CA TYR A 341 -10.39 45.15 -0.52
C TYR A 341 -9.37 45.67 -1.60
N ALA A 342 -9.25 44.95 -2.72
CA ALA A 342 -8.23 45.28 -3.75
C ALA A 342 -8.70 46.23 -4.83
N GLY A 343 -9.98 46.61 -4.88
CA GLY A 343 -10.53 47.47 -5.94
C GLY A 343 -11.94 47.94 -5.67
N ARG A 344 -12.49 48.72 -6.63
CA ARG A 344 -13.88 49.13 -6.63
C ARG A 344 -14.76 48.04 -7.25
N TYR A 345 -15.80 47.64 -6.55
CA TYR A 345 -16.74 46.59 -6.98
C TYR A 345 -18.18 47.15 -6.92
N ASP A 346 -18.72 47.56 -8.05
CA ASP A 346 -20.09 48.12 -8.14
C ASP A 346 -21.20 47.07 -7.95
N LEU A 347 -20.91 45.78 -7.92
CA LEU A 347 -21.86 44.67 -7.89
C LEU A 347 -21.69 43.73 -6.69
N LEU A 348 -21.24 44.22 -5.54
CA LEU A 348 -21.17 43.39 -4.30
C LEU A 348 -22.54 43.11 -3.65
N HIS A 349 -23.66 43.34 -4.36
CA HIS A 349 -25.01 42.98 -3.89
C HIS A 349 -25.28 41.47 -4.00
N GLN A 350 -24.38 40.63 -3.48
CA GLN A 350 -24.61 39.19 -3.50
C GLN A 350 -25.03 38.69 -2.10
N LYS A 351 -26.08 37.89 -2.06
CA LYS A 351 -26.39 37.09 -0.88
C LYS A 351 -25.19 36.25 -0.54
N GLN A 352 -24.57 36.49 0.59
CA GLN A 352 -23.45 35.73 1.08
C GLN A 352 -23.95 34.60 1.98
N VAL A 353 -23.31 33.44 1.85
CA VAL A 353 -23.66 32.29 2.67
C VAL A 353 -22.95 32.36 4.01
N ILE A 354 -23.66 32.00 5.07
CA ILE A 354 -23.10 31.87 6.41
C ILE A 354 -22.83 30.40 6.64
N HIS A 355 -21.54 30.07 6.85
CA HIS A 355 -21.09 28.72 7.10
C HIS A 355 -21.37 28.30 8.54
N VAL A 356 -21.84 27.07 8.73
CA VAL A 356 -22.06 26.44 10.03
C VAL A 356 -20.90 25.52 10.35
N PHE A 357 -20.30 25.73 11.51
CA PHE A 357 -19.24 24.88 12.05
C PHE A 357 -19.65 24.30 13.39
N ILE A 358 -19.14 23.09 13.68
CA ILE A 358 -19.13 22.48 15.00
C ILE A 358 -17.68 22.35 15.41
N GLN A 359 -17.36 22.75 16.65
CA GLN A 359 -16.00 22.63 17.17
C GLN A 359 -15.99 21.99 18.56
N PHE A 360 -14.97 21.15 18.80
CA PHE A 360 -14.74 20.50 20.08
C PHE A 360 -13.25 20.19 20.25
N ARG A 361 -12.80 19.87 21.46
CA ARG A 361 -11.40 19.54 21.73
C ARG A 361 -11.21 18.05 21.88
N ASN A 362 -10.08 17.55 21.38
CA ASN A 362 -9.63 16.17 21.61
C ASN A 362 -9.15 15.97 23.04
N GLN A 363 -10.08 16.00 24.02
CA GLN A 363 -9.78 15.83 25.43
C GLN A 363 -10.97 15.22 26.18
N GLY A 364 -10.70 14.62 27.36
CA GLY A 364 -11.72 14.03 28.21
C GLY A 364 -11.77 12.51 28.14
N GLU A 365 -12.76 11.94 28.80
CA GLU A 365 -12.93 10.48 28.89
C GLU A 365 -13.28 9.88 27.51
N GLY A 366 -12.56 8.85 27.11
CA GLY A 366 -12.68 8.23 25.79
C GLY A 366 -12.02 9.02 24.65
N MET A 367 -11.58 10.25 24.91
CA MET A 367 -10.79 11.13 24.03
C MET A 367 -9.37 11.27 24.59
N GLY A 368 -8.57 12.20 24.05
CA GLY A 368 -7.24 12.50 24.57
C GLY A 368 -6.15 11.56 24.08
N ILE A 369 -6.47 10.65 23.16
CA ILE A 369 -5.49 9.96 22.34
C ILE A 369 -5.26 10.78 21.06
N PRO A 370 -4.07 10.71 20.44
CA PRO A 370 -3.91 11.24 19.10
C PRO A 370 -4.97 10.62 18.17
N LEU A 371 -5.66 11.43 17.37
CA LEU A 371 -6.63 10.93 16.40
C LEU A 371 -5.99 10.88 15.01
N PRO A 372 -6.03 9.72 14.32
CA PRO A 372 -5.60 9.63 12.94
C PRO A 372 -6.41 10.53 12.00
N LYS A 373 -5.80 10.98 10.91
CA LYS A 373 -6.52 11.67 9.83
C LYS A 373 -7.67 10.81 9.32
N GLY A 374 -8.84 11.43 9.07
CA GLY A 374 -10.03 10.69 8.64
C GLY A 374 -11.22 11.57 8.41
N ILE A 375 -12.38 10.96 8.21
CA ILE A 375 -13.64 11.63 7.96
C ILE A 375 -14.54 11.50 9.19
N ILE A 376 -15.04 12.65 9.70
CA ILE A 376 -16.06 12.68 10.75
C ILE A 376 -17.42 12.91 10.11
N ARG A 377 -18.30 11.93 10.21
CA ARG A 377 -19.70 12.01 9.79
C ARG A 377 -20.57 12.36 10.97
N VAL A 378 -21.32 13.47 10.84
CA VAL A 378 -22.14 13.99 11.94
C VAL A 378 -23.61 13.69 11.67
N TYR A 379 -24.25 13.14 12.69
CA TYR A 379 -25.67 12.80 12.69
C TYR A 379 -26.40 13.53 13.83
N LYS A 380 -27.66 13.81 13.64
CA LYS A 380 -28.56 14.35 14.67
C LYS A 380 -29.93 13.67 14.58
N LYS A 381 -30.59 13.48 15.70
CA LYS A 381 -31.96 12.97 15.73
C LYS A 381 -32.97 14.03 15.31
N ASP A 382 -33.97 13.62 14.52
CA ASP A 382 -35.13 14.43 14.21
C ASP A 382 -36.19 14.36 15.33
N ALA A 383 -37.29 15.06 15.17
CA ALA A 383 -38.38 15.08 16.13
C ALA A 383 -39.07 13.71 16.34
N GLN A 384 -38.90 12.78 15.44
CA GLN A 384 -39.40 11.40 15.50
C GLN A 384 -38.34 10.42 16.04
N ASN A 385 -37.18 10.92 16.52
CA ASN A 385 -36.05 10.15 17.04
C ASN A 385 -35.31 9.33 15.98
N ASN A 386 -35.49 9.62 14.68
CA ASN A 386 -34.70 9.01 13.60
C ASN A 386 -33.39 9.76 13.44
N GLN A 387 -32.32 9.01 13.19
CA GLN A 387 -30.99 9.57 13.00
C GLN A 387 -30.84 10.12 11.56
N GLN A 388 -30.56 11.42 11.44
CA GLN A 388 -30.40 12.13 10.18
C GLN A 388 -28.95 12.56 10.00
N PHE A 389 -28.37 12.35 8.81
CA PHE A 389 -27.06 12.84 8.43
C PHE A 389 -27.13 14.37 8.26
N ILE A 390 -26.25 15.13 8.93
CA ILE A 390 -26.23 16.58 8.88
C ILE A 390 -24.96 17.16 8.25
N GLY A 391 -23.94 16.34 7.97
CA GLY A 391 -22.73 16.75 7.27
C GLY A 391 -21.52 15.91 7.63
N GLU A 392 -20.46 16.04 6.86
CA GLU A 392 -19.17 15.41 7.11
C GLU A 392 -18.04 16.37 6.78
N ASP A 393 -16.90 16.19 7.46
CA ASP A 393 -15.68 16.94 7.19
C ASP A 393 -14.45 16.07 7.49
N HIS A 394 -13.31 16.45 6.94
CA HIS A 394 -12.04 15.81 7.18
C HIS A 394 -11.35 16.39 8.41
N ILE A 395 -10.67 15.53 9.14
CA ILE A 395 -9.68 15.94 10.14
C ILE A 395 -8.29 15.46 9.71
N ASP A 396 -7.29 16.29 9.96
CA ASP A 396 -5.89 15.89 9.90
C ASP A 396 -5.49 15.08 11.14
N HIS A 397 -4.26 14.56 11.16
CA HIS A 397 -3.71 13.97 12.37
C HIS A 397 -3.81 14.96 13.54
N THR A 398 -4.64 14.63 14.51
CA THR A 398 -5.04 15.56 15.57
C THR A 398 -4.46 15.12 16.91
N PRO A 399 -3.45 15.83 17.44
CA PRO A 399 -2.87 15.55 18.75
C PRO A 399 -3.87 15.64 19.89
N ASN A 400 -3.45 15.13 21.06
CA ASN A 400 -4.22 15.35 22.28
C ASN A 400 -4.38 16.85 22.57
N ASN A 401 -5.55 17.24 23.07
CA ASN A 401 -5.94 18.61 23.43
C ASN A 401 -6.05 19.60 22.25
N GLU A 402 -5.95 19.15 20.99
CA GLU A 402 -6.12 20.01 19.82
C GLU A 402 -7.61 20.30 19.55
N LEU A 403 -7.88 21.45 18.92
CA LEU A 403 -9.21 21.89 18.53
C LEU A 403 -9.62 21.30 17.19
N ILE A 404 -10.68 20.54 17.17
CA ILE A 404 -11.31 20.00 15.95
C ILE A 404 -12.44 20.95 15.55
N ARG A 405 -12.46 21.32 14.26
CA ARG A 405 -13.46 22.20 13.69
C ARG A 405 -14.01 21.61 12.40
N LEU A 406 -15.30 21.30 12.40
CA LEU A 406 -16.00 20.63 11.30
C LEU A 406 -16.95 21.58 10.61
N LYS A 407 -16.87 21.67 9.29
CA LYS A 407 -17.80 22.44 8.47
C LYS A 407 -19.04 21.60 8.16
N MET A 408 -20.21 22.00 8.69
CA MET A 408 -21.46 21.25 8.52
C MET A 408 -22.32 21.71 7.33
N GLY A 409 -21.94 22.78 6.66
CA GLY A 409 -22.67 23.32 5.53
C GLY A 409 -22.97 24.80 5.70
N ASN A 410 -24.10 25.25 5.17
CA ASN A 410 -24.53 26.66 5.19
C ASN A 410 -25.82 26.84 5.95
N ALA A 411 -25.95 27.96 6.69
CA ALA A 411 -27.18 28.32 7.39
C ALA A 411 -28.27 28.68 6.38
N PHE A 412 -29.44 28.09 6.53
CA PHE A 412 -30.59 28.41 5.68
C PHE A 412 -31.33 29.69 6.15
N ASP A 413 -31.54 29.80 7.46
CA ASP A 413 -32.34 30.87 8.08
C ASP A 413 -31.52 32.12 8.46
N ILE A 414 -30.19 32.11 8.19
CA ILE A 414 -29.34 33.24 8.48
C ILE A 414 -28.64 33.62 7.17
N THR A 415 -28.87 34.88 6.75
CA THR A 415 -28.31 35.39 5.48
C THR A 415 -27.54 36.68 5.72
N ALA A 416 -26.60 36.96 4.84
CA ALA A 416 -25.84 38.19 4.84
C ALA A 416 -25.90 38.86 3.47
N ASP A 417 -26.01 40.19 3.47
CA ASP A 417 -25.82 41.01 2.29
C ASP A 417 -24.60 41.92 2.54
N ARG A 418 -23.70 42.02 1.59
CA ARG A 418 -22.52 42.89 1.63
C ARG A 418 -22.59 43.95 0.54
N VAL A 419 -22.30 45.19 0.88
CA VAL A 419 -22.21 46.32 -0.06
C VAL A 419 -20.95 47.07 0.23
N GLN A 420 -20.16 47.34 -0.81
CA GLN A 420 -19.09 48.33 -0.72
C GLN A 420 -19.71 49.72 -0.79
N THR A 421 -19.60 50.52 0.26
CA THR A 421 -20.23 51.82 0.36
C THR A 421 -19.31 52.95 -0.09
N ASP A 422 -18.00 52.77 0.02
CA ASP A 422 -17.00 53.74 -0.48
C ASP A 422 -15.73 53.03 -0.91
N PHE A 423 -15.07 53.62 -1.89
CA PHE A 423 -13.74 53.20 -2.35
C PHE A 423 -12.95 54.37 -2.88
N LYS A 424 -11.80 54.67 -2.28
CA LYS A 424 -10.92 55.73 -2.67
C LYS A 424 -9.51 55.22 -2.89
N GLN A 425 -8.91 55.56 -3.99
CA GLN A 425 -7.49 55.37 -4.20
C GLN A 425 -6.73 56.62 -3.74
N ILE A 426 -5.86 56.44 -2.78
CA ILE A 426 -4.98 57.50 -2.27
C ILE A 426 -3.66 57.38 -3.01
N ALA A 427 -3.02 58.52 -3.30
CA ALA A 427 -1.73 58.50 -3.97
C ALA A 427 -0.70 57.64 -3.21
N GLY A 428 0.06 56.85 -3.94
CA GLY A 428 1.12 56.03 -3.37
C GLY A 428 2.19 56.87 -2.67
N THR A 429 2.90 56.25 -1.75
CA THR A 429 4.05 56.83 -1.04
C THR A 429 5.35 56.16 -1.50
N SER A 430 6.49 56.66 -1.04
CA SER A 430 7.79 56.02 -1.30
C SER A 430 7.87 54.57 -0.76
N ARG A 431 7.00 54.21 0.22
CA ARG A 431 6.92 52.87 0.82
C ARG A 431 5.87 51.99 0.14
N TYR A 432 4.76 52.56 -0.34
CA TYR A 432 3.64 51.82 -0.91
C TYR A 432 3.33 52.31 -2.33
N ALA A 433 3.24 51.37 -3.29
CA ALA A 433 2.90 51.67 -4.68
C ALA A 433 1.44 52.17 -4.83
N SER A 434 0.54 51.68 -3.99
CA SER A 434 -0.87 52.10 -3.97
C SER A 434 -1.42 52.01 -2.55
N ILE A 435 -2.24 52.96 -2.16
CA ILE A 435 -3.00 53.00 -0.91
C ILE A 435 -4.49 53.11 -1.26
N PHE A 436 -5.32 52.30 -0.72
CA PHE A 436 -6.77 52.29 -0.90
C PHE A 436 -7.47 52.47 0.45
N GLU A 437 -8.51 53.28 0.46
CA GLU A 437 -9.48 53.36 1.55
C GLU A 437 -10.79 52.78 1.04
N THR A 438 -11.35 51.83 1.77
CA THR A 438 -12.60 51.15 1.39
C THR A 438 -13.53 51.02 2.59
N ALA A 439 -14.83 51.21 2.36
CA ALA A 439 -15.85 51.02 3.36
C ALA A 439 -16.88 49.96 2.91
N HIS A 440 -17.29 49.12 3.82
CA HIS A 440 -18.25 48.02 3.59
C HIS A 440 -19.36 48.05 4.59
N GLN A 441 -20.59 47.82 4.14
CA GLN A 441 -21.76 47.58 5.00
C GLN A 441 -22.17 46.12 4.89
N ILE A 442 -22.23 45.43 6.03
CA ILE A 442 -22.69 44.03 6.13
C ILE A 442 -24.02 44.02 6.86
N THR A 443 -25.07 43.56 6.19
CA THR A 443 -26.41 43.41 6.76
C THR A 443 -26.70 41.94 7.04
N LEU A 444 -26.84 41.56 8.32
CA LEU A 444 -27.21 40.21 8.76
C LEU A 444 -28.72 40.12 9.00
N LYS A 445 -29.36 39.05 8.48
CA LYS A 445 -30.76 38.75 8.69
C LYS A 445 -30.89 37.38 9.34
N ASN A 446 -31.57 37.29 10.47
CA ASN A 446 -31.85 36.06 11.20
C ASN A 446 -33.35 35.78 11.20
N ALA A 447 -33.77 34.68 10.53
CA ALA A 447 -35.15 34.21 10.50
C ALA A 447 -35.45 33.14 11.58
N LYS A 448 -34.42 32.74 12.37
CA LYS A 448 -34.60 31.83 13.49
C LYS A 448 -35.33 32.51 14.64
N LYS A 449 -35.97 31.71 15.52
CA LYS A 449 -36.62 32.18 16.75
C LYS A 449 -35.63 32.58 17.84
N GLU A 450 -34.40 32.05 17.77
CA GLU A 450 -33.30 32.25 18.73
C GLU A 450 -32.33 33.33 18.28
N LYS A 451 -31.67 33.98 19.24
CA LYS A 451 -30.55 34.88 18.97
C LYS A 451 -29.34 34.05 18.57
N VAL A 452 -28.62 34.49 17.53
CA VAL A 452 -27.41 33.85 17.07
C VAL A 452 -26.25 34.85 17.02
N ILE A 453 -25.05 34.37 17.23
CA ILE A 453 -23.84 35.15 17.05
C ILE A 453 -23.20 34.69 15.73
N VAL A 454 -23.02 35.68 14.82
CA VAL A 454 -22.31 35.44 13.55
C VAL A 454 -20.92 36.08 13.64
N LYS A 455 -19.89 35.29 13.52
CA LYS A 455 -18.49 35.80 13.38
C LYS A 455 -18.28 36.24 11.95
N VAL A 456 -17.93 37.51 11.77
CA VAL A 456 -17.50 38.02 10.48
C VAL A 456 -15.97 37.90 10.42
N GLN A 457 -15.46 37.15 9.45
CA GLN A 457 -14.04 36.91 9.25
C GLN A 457 -13.63 37.51 7.90
N GLU A 458 -12.84 38.59 7.94
CA GLU A 458 -12.35 39.26 6.76
C GLU A 458 -10.88 38.88 6.50
N SER A 459 -10.56 38.68 5.22
CA SER A 459 -9.21 38.47 4.75
C SER A 459 -8.76 39.75 4.03
N MET A 460 -7.83 40.48 4.63
CA MET A 460 -7.34 41.75 4.09
C MET A 460 -5.90 41.57 3.62
N PRO A 461 -5.60 41.75 2.32
CA PRO A 461 -4.25 41.58 1.79
C PRO A 461 -3.38 42.84 2.09
N GLY A 462 -2.08 42.60 2.24
CA GLY A 462 -1.08 43.66 2.46
C GLY A 462 -1.07 44.26 3.86
N ASP A 463 -0.47 45.45 4.01
CA ASP A 463 -0.48 46.19 5.26
C ASP A 463 -1.81 46.97 5.35
N TRP A 464 -2.60 46.73 6.38
CA TRP A 464 -3.89 47.37 6.55
C TRP A 464 -4.08 47.95 7.97
N GLU A 465 -4.92 48.92 8.06
CA GLU A 465 -5.33 49.56 9.32
C GLU A 465 -6.86 49.74 9.30
N MET A 466 -7.52 49.40 10.41
CA MET A 466 -8.94 49.65 10.60
C MET A 466 -9.13 51.13 10.97
N ILE A 467 -9.85 51.87 10.14
CA ILE A 467 -10.10 53.30 10.36
C ILE A 467 -11.27 53.48 11.30
N SER A 468 -12.34 52.73 11.11
CA SER A 468 -13.52 52.77 11.97
C SER A 468 -14.35 51.53 11.86
N GLU A 469 -15.03 51.12 12.93
CA GLU A 469 -16.01 50.06 13.03
C GLU A 469 -17.24 50.57 13.73
N SER A 470 -18.46 50.14 13.29
CA SER A 470 -19.76 50.60 13.84
C SER A 470 -20.41 49.49 14.63
#